data_250be89fa7a50cd02aee5e4f5ed340bf
#
_entry.id   250be89fa7a50cd02aee5e4f5ed340bf
#
_cell.length_a   1.000
_cell.length_b   1.000
_cell.length_c   1.000
_cell.angle_alpha   90.00
_cell.angle_beta   90.00
_cell.angle_gamma   90.00
#
_symmetry.space_group_name_H-M   'P 1'
#
loop_
_entity.id
_entity.type
_entity.pdbx_description
1 polymer ?
#
loop_
_entity_poly.entity_id
_entity_poly.type
_entity_poly.pdbx_seq_one_letter_code
_entity_poly.pdbx_strand_id
1 'polypeptide(L)'
;IEYWSSWSETENQALVLKQAADAFTQLHPNVKINFTFNGRDNRNLVVSAIEAGTQIDLMDANIDNVQKLWSENIKDLSSYVDKTYDTTNGKAYKDVVIPSMISLAGSLFDGKTMCIPYIPQAFMIFCNKGLLEECGVTEYPQTWEELMDACEKVKAAGHIPVTTDSNYCTSWVGYYMSRRLGNDRVMELAKDSSQWASEQGIKDTAEAIAYMAAKGYFDPNIESNVYPAAQQDMVISENVAMYIN
;
A
#
# COMPACT_ATOMS: atom_id res chain seq x y z
N ILE A 1 0.73 6.91 27.24
CA ILE A 1 0.59 6.04 26.05
C ILE A 1 1.81 6.27 25.17
N GLU A 2 2.58 5.20 24.95
CA GLU A 2 3.73 5.20 24.04
C GLU A 2 3.27 4.75 22.66
N TYR A 3 3.32 5.67 21.68
CA TYR A 3 2.89 5.41 20.30
C TYR A 3 4.09 5.43 19.34
N TRP A 4 4.40 4.27 18.76
CA TRP A 4 5.46 4.13 17.78
C TRP A 4 4.89 4.12 16.36
N SER A 5 5.34 5.05 15.54
CA SER A 5 4.77 5.29 14.20
C SER A 5 5.76 5.05 13.06
N SER A 6 5.26 4.45 11.99
CA SER A 6 5.97 4.24 10.73
C SER A 6 6.02 5.48 9.82
N TRP A 7 5.43 6.58 10.26
CA TRP A 7 5.58 7.86 9.60
C TRP A 7 6.83 8.60 10.08
N SER A 8 7.41 9.41 9.22
CA SER A 8 8.42 10.39 9.62
C SER A 8 7.71 11.61 10.22
N GLU A 9 8.35 12.27 11.17
CA GLU A 9 7.72 13.37 11.94
C GLU A 9 7.18 14.52 11.09
N THR A 10 7.76 14.73 9.91
CA THR A 10 7.40 15.80 8.97
C THR A 10 6.34 15.40 7.93
N GLU A 11 5.94 14.13 7.89
CA GLU A 11 4.90 13.66 6.96
C GLU A 11 3.52 14.14 7.41
N ASN A 12 2.64 14.39 6.45
CA ASN A 12 1.27 14.86 6.72
C ASN A 12 0.50 13.94 7.66
N GLN A 13 0.71 12.64 7.58
CA GLN A 13 0.08 11.65 8.44
C GLN A 13 0.52 11.82 9.91
N ALA A 14 1.79 12.10 10.15
CA ALA A 14 2.30 12.40 11.49
C ALA A 14 1.67 13.67 12.07
N LEU A 15 1.47 14.69 11.24
CA LEU A 15 0.79 15.92 11.65
C LEU A 15 -0.66 15.66 12.05
N VAL A 16 -1.39 14.84 11.27
CA VAL A 16 -2.77 14.45 11.59
C VAL A 16 -2.84 13.64 12.88
N LEU A 17 -1.91 12.69 13.09
CA LEU A 17 -1.84 11.90 14.33
C LEU A 17 -1.58 12.79 15.55
N LYS A 18 -0.69 13.77 15.44
CA LYS A 18 -0.45 14.75 16.53
C LYS A 18 -1.71 15.56 16.84
N GLN A 19 -2.41 16.06 15.84
CA GLN A 19 -3.67 16.80 16.02
C GLN A 19 -4.75 15.92 16.68
N ALA A 20 -4.86 14.66 16.27
CA ALA A 20 -5.80 13.71 16.87
C ALA A 20 -5.45 13.43 18.35
N ALA A 21 -4.16 13.27 18.66
CA ALA A 21 -3.69 13.08 20.02
C ALA A 21 -3.95 14.31 20.91
N ASP A 22 -3.77 15.50 20.38
CA ASP A 22 -4.05 16.75 21.09
C ASP A 22 -5.56 16.87 21.39
N ALA A 23 -6.41 16.59 20.41
CA ALA A 23 -7.86 16.59 20.60
C ALA A 23 -8.30 15.53 21.64
N PHE A 24 -7.71 14.33 21.58
CA PHE A 24 -7.97 13.27 22.55
C PHE A 24 -7.55 13.68 23.97
N THR A 25 -6.38 14.28 24.12
CA THR A 25 -5.87 14.73 25.42
C THR A 25 -6.71 15.87 26.03
N GLN A 26 -7.30 16.75 25.20
CA GLN A 26 -8.25 17.75 25.68
C GLN A 26 -9.50 17.13 26.31
N LEU A 27 -9.99 16.01 25.76
CA LEU A 27 -11.12 15.26 26.32
C LEU A 27 -10.72 14.37 27.50
N HIS A 28 -9.46 13.96 27.54
CA HIS A 28 -8.90 13.04 28.53
C HIS A 28 -7.61 13.60 29.15
N PRO A 29 -7.68 14.64 29.99
CA PRO A 29 -6.52 15.40 30.45
C PRO A 29 -5.53 14.60 31.31
N ASN A 30 -5.96 13.43 31.81
CA ASN A 30 -5.09 12.51 32.55
C ASN A 30 -4.30 11.55 31.65
N VAL A 31 -4.47 11.62 30.33
CA VAL A 31 -3.76 10.79 29.36
C VAL A 31 -2.75 11.65 28.62
N LYS A 32 -1.51 11.17 28.55
CA LYS A 32 -0.46 11.76 27.71
C LYS A 32 -0.10 10.75 26.62
N ILE A 33 0.02 11.21 25.38
CA ILE A 33 0.48 10.41 24.25
C ILE A 33 1.88 10.90 23.84
N ASN A 34 2.84 10.01 23.93
CA ASN A 34 4.22 10.25 23.49
C ASN A 34 4.43 9.54 22.16
N PHE A 35 4.84 10.29 21.15
CA PHE A 35 5.14 9.72 19.83
C PHE A 35 6.63 9.43 19.67
N THR A 36 6.93 8.29 19.07
CA THR A 36 8.23 7.96 18.50
C THR A 36 8.04 7.73 16.99
N PHE A 37 8.48 8.68 16.16
CA PHE A 37 8.36 8.61 14.71
C PHE A 37 9.62 7.95 14.11
N ASN A 38 9.53 6.67 13.82
CA ASN A 38 10.64 5.84 13.35
C ASN A 38 10.76 5.78 11.81
N GLY A 39 9.81 6.38 11.09
CA GLY A 39 9.76 6.21 9.64
C GLY A 39 9.55 4.74 9.25
N ARG A 40 9.97 4.36 8.05
CA ARG A 40 9.74 3.01 7.50
C ARG A 40 10.51 1.90 8.25
N ASP A 41 11.46 2.25 9.09
CA ASP A 41 12.19 1.28 9.94
C ASP A 41 11.38 0.82 11.16
N ASN A 42 10.25 1.48 11.47
CA ASN A 42 9.38 1.15 12.60
C ASN A 42 9.05 -0.34 12.67
N ARG A 43 8.81 -0.98 11.52
CA ARG A 43 8.48 -2.41 11.42
C ARG A 43 9.54 -3.33 12.08
N ASN A 44 10.83 -2.99 11.93
CA ASN A 44 11.93 -3.76 12.49
C ASN A 44 12.25 -3.33 13.93
N LEU A 45 12.18 -2.03 14.19
CA LEU A 45 12.46 -1.45 15.51
C LEU A 45 11.44 -1.93 16.56
N VAL A 46 10.15 -2.05 16.18
CA VAL A 46 9.11 -2.59 17.07
C VAL A 46 9.41 -4.04 17.47
N VAL A 47 9.84 -4.89 16.55
CA VAL A 47 10.22 -6.28 16.87
C VAL A 47 11.32 -6.31 17.92
N SER A 48 12.41 -5.59 17.69
CA SER A 48 13.55 -5.52 18.64
C SER A 48 13.16 -4.91 19.98
N ALA A 49 12.27 -3.93 19.98
CA ALA A 49 11.79 -3.29 21.21
C ALA A 49 10.92 -4.23 22.04
N ILE A 50 10.04 -4.99 21.42
CA ILE A 50 9.22 -6.03 22.08
C ILE A 50 10.13 -7.09 22.70
N GLU A 51 11.12 -7.59 21.97
CA GLU A 51 12.11 -8.57 22.47
C GLU A 51 12.90 -8.03 23.65
N ALA A 52 13.20 -6.73 23.66
CA ALA A 52 13.88 -6.05 24.77
C ALA A 52 12.96 -5.72 25.96
N GLY A 53 11.66 -6.02 25.87
CA GLY A 53 10.67 -5.70 26.91
C GLY A 53 10.32 -4.21 27.00
N THR A 54 10.53 -3.45 25.94
CA THR A 54 10.15 -2.03 25.88
C THR A 54 8.63 -1.90 25.83
N GLN A 55 8.07 -1.01 26.63
CA GLN A 55 6.64 -0.73 26.60
C GLN A 55 6.29 0.03 25.33
N ILE A 56 5.36 -0.54 24.55
CA ILE A 56 4.70 0.10 23.40
C ILE A 56 3.21 -0.14 23.57
N ASP A 57 2.43 0.93 23.63
CA ASP A 57 0.98 0.82 23.83
C ASP A 57 0.23 0.85 22.48
N LEU A 58 0.71 1.66 21.53
CA LEU A 58 0.18 1.77 20.17
C LEU A 58 1.32 1.73 19.16
N MET A 59 1.06 1.13 18.02
CA MET A 59 1.99 1.06 16.90
C MET A 59 1.23 1.02 15.59
N ASP A 60 1.82 1.56 14.53
CA ASP A 60 1.26 1.52 13.18
C ASP A 60 2.26 0.96 12.16
N ALA A 61 1.72 0.28 11.15
CA ALA A 61 2.42 -0.17 9.97
C ALA A 61 1.42 -0.60 8.88
N ASN A 62 1.93 -1.00 7.73
CA ASN A 62 1.13 -1.72 6.75
C ASN A 62 0.60 -3.02 7.36
N ILE A 63 -0.63 -3.38 7.02
CA ILE A 63 -1.34 -4.51 7.63
C ILE A 63 -0.62 -5.86 7.47
N ASP A 64 0.11 -6.06 6.38
CA ASP A 64 0.94 -7.25 6.16
C ASP A 64 2.10 -7.35 7.16
N ASN A 65 2.71 -6.22 7.53
CA ASN A 65 3.73 -6.18 8.58
C ASN A 65 3.12 -6.47 9.96
N VAL A 66 1.93 -5.93 10.24
CA VAL A 66 1.21 -6.24 11.48
C VAL A 66 0.97 -7.74 11.59
N GLN A 67 0.49 -8.38 10.52
CA GLN A 67 0.26 -9.82 10.49
C GLN A 67 1.54 -10.64 10.66
N LYS A 68 2.59 -10.33 9.89
CA LYS A 68 3.80 -11.15 9.82
C LYS A 68 4.72 -11.00 11.01
N LEU A 69 4.81 -9.77 11.56
CA LEU A 69 5.84 -9.43 12.54
C LEU A 69 5.28 -9.26 13.95
N TRP A 70 4.02 -8.85 14.11
CA TRP A 70 3.49 -8.40 15.40
C TRP A 70 2.28 -9.21 15.88
N SER A 71 1.73 -10.13 15.08
CA SER A 71 0.44 -10.80 15.38
C SER A 71 0.38 -11.47 16.76
N GLU A 72 1.50 -11.98 17.26
CA GLU A 72 1.57 -12.63 18.59
C GLU A 72 1.63 -11.64 19.76
N ASN A 73 1.90 -10.36 19.47
CA ASN A 73 2.15 -9.34 20.48
C ASN A 73 1.07 -8.25 20.52
N ILE A 74 0.01 -8.39 19.73
CA ILE A 74 -1.07 -7.42 19.64
C ILE A 74 -2.38 -7.97 20.22
N LYS A 75 -3.21 -7.06 20.70
CA LYS A 75 -4.47 -7.40 21.36
C LYS A 75 -5.58 -7.65 20.35
N ASP A 76 -6.40 -8.67 20.59
CA ASP A 76 -7.67 -8.86 19.88
C ASP A 76 -8.65 -7.72 20.24
N LEU A 77 -9.03 -6.94 19.23
CA LEU A 77 -9.91 -5.78 19.34
C LEU A 77 -11.35 -6.07 18.91
N SER A 78 -11.70 -7.32 18.58
CA SER A 78 -13.02 -7.70 18.04
C SER A 78 -14.17 -7.21 18.92
N SER A 79 -14.05 -7.35 20.24
CA SER A 79 -15.08 -6.87 21.17
C SER A 79 -15.18 -5.34 21.28
N TYR A 80 -14.18 -4.61 20.80
CA TYR A 80 -14.16 -3.14 20.84
C TYR A 80 -14.80 -2.52 19.61
N VAL A 81 -14.66 -3.14 18.44
CA VAL A 81 -15.26 -2.61 17.20
C VAL A 81 -16.78 -2.75 17.15
N ASP A 82 -17.34 -3.63 17.99
CA ASP A 82 -18.78 -3.77 18.17
C ASP A 82 -19.42 -2.73 19.09
N LYS A 83 -18.59 -1.96 19.81
CA LYS A 83 -19.08 -0.94 20.75
C LYS A 83 -19.39 0.37 20.06
N THR A 84 -20.29 1.12 20.67
CA THR A 84 -20.54 2.53 20.37
C THR A 84 -19.59 3.41 21.19
N TYR A 85 -19.19 4.52 20.62
CA TYR A 85 -18.37 5.54 21.27
C TYR A 85 -19.00 6.91 21.04
N ASP A 86 -18.65 7.91 21.82
CA ASP A 86 -19.20 9.28 21.68
C ASP A 86 -18.98 9.83 20.27
N THR A 87 -17.85 9.47 19.63
CA THR A 87 -17.51 9.88 18.27
C THR A 87 -18.22 9.10 17.17
N THR A 88 -18.94 8.01 17.50
CA THR A 88 -19.62 7.17 16.50
C THR A 88 -21.11 7.49 16.33
N ASN A 89 -21.61 8.53 16.98
CA ASN A 89 -23.02 8.96 16.88
C ASN A 89 -24.03 7.81 17.13
N GLY A 90 -23.76 6.98 18.13
CA GLY A 90 -24.65 5.86 18.53
C GLY A 90 -24.56 4.61 17.65
N LYS A 91 -23.67 4.57 16.67
CA LYS A 91 -23.39 3.38 15.84
C LYS A 91 -22.25 2.58 16.43
N ALA A 92 -22.16 1.29 16.12
CA ALA A 92 -20.96 0.51 16.41
C ALA A 92 -19.77 1.04 15.58
N TYR A 93 -18.57 0.97 16.14
CA TYR A 93 -17.37 1.50 15.44
C TYR A 93 -17.21 0.87 14.04
N LYS A 94 -17.41 -0.43 13.90
CA LYS A 94 -17.34 -1.14 12.61
C LYS A 94 -18.29 -0.61 11.54
N ASP A 95 -19.39 0.07 11.94
CA ASP A 95 -20.40 0.60 11.01
C ASP A 95 -20.12 2.04 10.58
N VAL A 96 -19.11 2.69 11.17
CA VAL A 96 -18.71 4.06 10.81
C VAL A 96 -17.40 4.12 10.03
N VAL A 97 -16.65 3.01 9.98
CA VAL A 97 -15.45 2.87 9.14
C VAL A 97 -15.82 2.19 7.82
N ILE A 98 -14.92 2.25 6.84
CA ILE A 98 -15.15 1.60 5.55
C ILE A 98 -15.24 0.07 5.76
N PRO A 99 -16.39 -0.57 5.47
CA PRO A 99 -16.61 -1.98 5.81
C PRO A 99 -15.57 -2.94 5.19
N SER A 100 -15.12 -2.64 3.95
CA SER A 100 -14.10 -3.45 3.28
C SER A 100 -12.75 -3.45 3.99
N MET A 101 -12.39 -2.37 4.69
CA MET A 101 -11.15 -2.30 5.47
C MET A 101 -11.20 -3.22 6.70
N ILE A 102 -12.34 -3.24 7.41
CA ILE A 102 -12.54 -4.16 8.55
C ILE A 102 -12.57 -5.61 8.07
N SER A 103 -13.27 -5.87 6.96
CA SER A 103 -13.34 -7.20 6.36
C SER A 103 -11.96 -7.72 5.93
N LEU A 104 -11.16 -6.87 5.28
CA LEU A 104 -9.78 -7.20 4.90
C LEU A 104 -8.93 -7.50 6.15
N ALA A 105 -8.99 -6.64 7.17
CA ALA A 105 -8.28 -6.86 8.42
C ALA A 105 -8.66 -8.21 9.03
N GLY A 106 -9.97 -8.53 9.11
CA GLY A 106 -10.45 -9.81 9.61
C GLY A 106 -9.96 -11.02 8.81
N SER A 107 -9.91 -10.91 7.48
CA SER A 107 -9.47 -12.03 6.61
C SER A 107 -8.00 -12.43 6.82
N LEU A 108 -7.16 -11.50 7.28
CA LEU A 108 -5.75 -11.76 7.56
C LEU A 108 -5.49 -12.35 8.96
N PHE A 109 -6.48 -12.31 9.85
CA PHE A 109 -6.36 -12.74 11.26
C PHE A 109 -7.47 -13.72 11.66
N ASP A 110 -7.84 -14.64 10.78
CA ASP A 110 -8.82 -15.69 11.03
C ASP A 110 -10.17 -15.16 11.55
N GLY A 111 -10.62 -14.04 11.01
CA GLY A 111 -11.88 -13.39 11.38
C GLY A 111 -11.80 -12.47 12.61
N LYS A 112 -10.64 -12.33 13.24
CA LYS A 112 -10.43 -11.43 14.38
C LYS A 112 -10.04 -10.04 13.93
N THR A 113 -10.44 -9.02 14.66
CA THR A 113 -9.97 -7.65 14.47
C THR A 113 -8.73 -7.41 15.33
N MET A 114 -7.55 -7.65 14.78
CA MET A 114 -6.28 -7.50 15.50
C MET A 114 -5.67 -6.10 15.33
N CYS A 115 -6.16 -5.30 14.40
CA CYS A 115 -5.75 -3.92 14.17
C CYS A 115 -6.92 -3.07 13.69
N ILE A 116 -6.79 -1.76 13.85
CA ILE A 116 -7.76 -0.78 13.36
C ILE A 116 -7.19 -0.13 12.11
N PRO A 117 -7.74 -0.40 10.92
CA PRO A 117 -7.31 0.25 9.71
C PRO A 117 -7.74 1.72 9.70
N TYR A 118 -6.82 2.63 9.38
CA TYR A 118 -7.10 4.08 9.38
C TYR A 118 -6.77 4.78 8.05
N ILE A 119 -5.94 4.17 7.20
CA ILE A 119 -5.62 4.68 5.86
C ILE A 119 -5.82 3.57 4.83
N PRO A 120 -6.79 3.71 3.89
CA PRO A 120 -6.86 2.82 2.75
C PRO A 120 -5.70 3.10 1.80
N GLN A 121 -5.10 2.05 1.27
CA GLN A 121 -4.09 2.12 0.23
C GLN A 121 -4.53 1.23 -0.94
N ALA A 122 -4.33 1.72 -2.15
CA ALA A 122 -4.57 0.97 -3.37
C ALA A 122 -3.44 1.26 -4.35
N PHE A 123 -2.87 0.22 -4.93
CA PHE A 123 -1.94 0.38 -6.04
C PHE A 123 -2.70 0.88 -7.26
N MET A 124 -2.20 1.97 -7.84
CA MET A 124 -2.78 2.62 -9.01
C MET A 124 -1.70 2.98 -10.02
N ILE A 125 -2.10 3.17 -11.26
CA ILE A 125 -1.22 3.73 -12.28
C ILE A 125 -1.44 5.24 -12.29
N PHE A 126 -0.44 5.99 -11.87
CA PHE A 126 -0.39 7.43 -11.99
C PHE A 126 0.06 7.78 -13.40
N CYS A 127 -0.57 8.75 -14.01
CA CYS A 127 -0.31 9.16 -15.40
C CYS A 127 0.11 10.64 -15.46
N ASN A 128 1.20 10.92 -16.17
CA ASN A 128 1.51 12.27 -16.58
C ASN A 128 0.63 12.63 -17.79
N LYS A 129 -0.45 13.36 -17.52
CA LYS A 129 -1.46 13.68 -18.54
C LYS A 129 -0.87 14.44 -19.72
N GLY A 130 -0.05 15.47 -19.43
CA GLY A 130 0.52 16.30 -20.48
C GLY A 130 1.41 15.48 -21.43
N LEU A 131 2.28 14.63 -20.87
CA LEU A 131 3.16 13.79 -21.65
C LEU A 131 2.38 12.74 -22.46
N LEU A 132 1.32 12.14 -21.90
CA LEU A 132 0.48 11.21 -22.64
C LEU A 132 -0.22 11.89 -23.83
N GLU A 133 -0.77 13.10 -23.62
CA GLU A 133 -1.41 13.89 -24.68
C GLU A 133 -0.43 14.26 -25.80
N GLU A 134 0.80 14.66 -25.45
CA GLU A 134 1.89 14.93 -26.42
C GLU A 134 2.26 13.70 -27.25
N CYS A 135 2.19 12.50 -26.62
CA CYS A 135 2.42 11.23 -27.30
C CYS A 135 1.18 10.71 -28.07
N GLY A 136 0.09 11.47 -28.12
CA GLY A 136 -1.14 11.09 -28.83
C GLY A 136 -2.01 10.09 -28.07
N VAL A 137 -1.89 10.05 -26.73
CA VAL A 137 -2.76 9.28 -25.84
C VAL A 137 -3.69 10.27 -25.13
N THR A 138 -4.89 10.46 -25.67
CA THR A 138 -5.87 11.47 -25.18
C THR A 138 -6.80 10.93 -24.11
N GLU A 139 -6.93 9.59 -24.01
CA GLU A 139 -7.75 8.91 -23.00
C GLU A 139 -6.88 7.98 -22.17
N TYR A 140 -7.16 7.88 -20.86
CA TYR A 140 -6.43 6.96 -19.99
C TYR A 140 -6.75 5.50 -20.35
N PRO A 141 -5.75 4.62 -20.46
CA PRO A 141 -5.97 3.22 -20.77
C PRO A 141 -6.90 2.54 -19.76
N GLN A 142 -7.93 1.86 -20.24
CA GLN A 142 -8.89 1.11 -19.44
C GLN A 142 -8.66 -0.40 -19.54
N THR A 143 -8.03 -0.85 -20.62
CA THR A 143 -7.70 -2.25 -20.87
C THR A 143 -6.19 -2.46 -20.94
N TRP A 144 -5.77 -3.73 -20.89
CA TRP A 144 -4.36 -4.07 -21.06
C TRP A 144 -3.85 -3.72 -22.46
N GLU A 145 -4.67 -3.96 -23.48
CA GLU A 145 -4.35 -3.67 -24.87
C GLU A 145 -4.16 -2.16 -25.08
N GLU A 146 -5.03 -1.34 -24.52
CA GLU A 146 -4.90 0.13 -24.55
C GLU A 146 -3.66 0.61 -23.80
N LEU A 147 -3.32 -0.03 -22.67
CA LEU A 147 -2.08 0.26 -21.95
C LEU A 147 -0.83 -0.05 -22.80
N MET A 148 -0.84 -1.19 -23.51
CA MET A 148 0.27 -1.54 -24.40
C MET A 148 0.38 -0.59 -25.59
N ASP A 149 -0.76 -0.15 -26.18
CA ASP A 149 -0.78 0.87 -27.24
C ASP A 149 -0.24 2.22 -26.74
N ALA A 150 -0.63 2.63 -25.54
CA ALA A 150 -0.10 3.85 -24.91
C ALA A 150 1.42 3.74 -24.69
N CYS A 151 1.90 2.60 -24.19
CA CYS A 151 3.34 2.35 -24.02
C CYS A 151 4.10 2.44 -25.36
N GLU A 152 3.56 1.88 -26.43
CA GLU A 152 4.19 1.94 -27.77
C GLU A 152 4.27 3.39 -28.26
N LYS A 153 3.20 4.18 -28.12
CA LYS A 153 3.17 5.60 -28.52
C LYS A 153 4.17 6.44 -27.75
N VAL A 154 4.21 6.27 -26.41
CA VAL A 154 5.15 6.98 -25.54
C VAL A 154 6.59 6.65 -25.90
N LYS A 155 6.90 5.36 -26.11
CA LYS A 155 8.23 4.91 -26.51
C LYS A 155 8.62 5.44 -27.87
N ALA A 156 7.71 5.42 -28.84
CA ALA A 156 7.96 5.94 -30.19
C ALA A 156 8.25 7.45 -30.19
N ALA A 157 7.71 8.19 -29.22
CA ALA A 157 8.01 9.60 -28.98
C ALA A 157 9.36 9.83 -28.26
N GLY A 158 10.05 8.76 -27.83
CA GLY A 158 11.36 8.85 -27.17
C GLY A 158 11.31 8.96 -25.65
N HIS A 159 10.14 8.74 -25.06
CA HIS A 159 9.93 8.81 -23.61
C HIS A 159 9.86 7.41 -22.97
N ILE A 160 9.93 7.37 -21.65
CA ILE A 160 9.82 6.15 -20.85
C ILE A 160 8.32 5.87 -20.58
N PRO A 161 7.77 4.73 -21.08
CA PRO A 161 6.38 4.42 -20.89
C PRO A 161 5.98 4.22 -19.43
N VAL A 162 6.69 3.36 -18.71
CA VAL A 162 6.34 2.99 -17.33
C VAL A 162 7.56 2.90 -16.44
N THR A 163 7.38 3.29 -15.17
CA THR A 163 8.38 3.11 -14.12
C THR A 163 7.75 2.63 -12.83
N THR A 164 8.58 2.28 -11.86
CA THR A 164 8.25 2.06 -10.45
C THR A 164 9.54 2.13 -9.64
N ASP A 165 9.44 2.22 -8.33
CA ASP A 165 10.61 2.09 -7.47
C ASP A 165 11.05 0.62 -7.38
N SER A 166 12.36 0.37 -7.24
CA SER A 166 12.95 -0.98 -7.18
C SER A 166 12.32 -1.87 -6.11
N ASN A 167 11.91 -1.30 -4.97
CA ASN A 167 11.22 -2.01 -3.89
C ASN A 167 9.78 -2.44 -4.26
N TYR A 168 9.21 -1.87 -5.31
CA TYR A 168 7.83 -2.07 -5.75
C TYR A 168 7.73 -2.63 -7.18
N CYS A 169 8.83 -3.12 -7.76
CA CYS A 169 8.85 -3.67 -9.12
C CYS A 169 7.86 -4.83 -9.31
N THR A 170 7.55 -5.58 -8.25
CA THR A 170 6.52 -6.63 -8.25
C THR A 170 5.08 -6.08 -8.33
N SER A 171 4.88 -4.77 -8.18
CA SER A 171 3.54 -4.16 -8.27
C SER A 171 2.90 -4.37 -9.64
N TRP A 172 3.67 -4.34 -10.71
CA TRP A 172 3.18 -4.66 -12.06
C TRP A 172 2.70 -6.09 -12.17
N VAL A 173 3.39 -7.04 -11.53
CA VAL A 173 2.99 -8.45 -11.46
C VAL A 173 1.66 -8.58 -10.72
N GLY A 174 1.58 -8.02 -9.51
CA GLY A 174 0.37 -8.06 -8.69
C GLY A 174 -0.82 -7.38 -9.36
N TYR A 175 -0.59 -6.24 -10.00
CA TYR A 175 -1.62 -5.48 -10.70
C TYR A 175 -2.23 -6.28 -11.87
N TYR A 176 -1.40 -6.86 -12.73
CA TYR A 176 -1.87 -7.68 -13.84
C TYR A 176 -2.57 -8.95 -13.33
N MET A 177 -1.95 -9.66 -12.38
CA MET A 177 -2.47 -10.91 -11.83
C MET A 177 -3.85 -10.71 -11.18
N SER A 178 -4.02 -9.63 -10.40
CA SER A 178 -5.31 -9.31 -9.76
C SER A 178 -6.41 -9.00 -10.77
N ARG A 179 -6.08 -8.36 -11.88
CA ARG A 179 -7.04 -8.10 -12.98
C ARG A 179 -7.35 -9.37 -13.78
N ARG A 180 -6.38 -10.25 -13.92
CA ARG A 180 -6.54 -11.49 -14.71
C ARG A 180 -7.31 -12.58 -13.95
N LEU A 181 -7.08 -12.71 -12.65
CA LEU A 181 -7.63 -13.77 -11.81
C LEU A 181 -8.74 -13.31 -10.86
N GLY A 182 -8.78 -12.01 -10.55
CA GLY A 182 -9.56 -11.47 -9.44
C GLY A 182 -8.84 -11.61 -8.10
N ASN A 183 -9.18 -10.71 -7.18
CA ASN A 183 -8.49 -10.62 -5.89
C ASN A 183 -8.65 -11.88 -5.03
N ASP A 184 -9.83 -12.50 -5.01
CA ASP A 184 -10.09 -13.69 -4.20
C ASP A 184 -9.17 -14.83 -4.61
N ARG A 185 -9.02 -15.08 -5.93
CA ARG A 185 -8.12 -16.13 -6.43
C ARG A 185 -6.66 -15.83 -6.12
N VAL A 186 -6.23 -14.58 -6.24
CA VAL A 186 -4.86 -14.16 -5.86
C VAL A 186 -4.62 -14.41 -4.38
N MET A 187 -5.57 -14.11 -3.50
CA MET A 187 -5.45 -14.38 -2.06
C MET A 187 -5.41 -15.87 -1.73
N GLU A 188 -6.14 -16.72 -2.46
CA GLU A 188 -6.03 -18.18 -2.34
C GLU A 188 -4.64 -18.67 -2.72
N LEU A 189 -4.12 -18.24 -3.86
CA LEU A 189 -2.78 -18.58 -4.34
C LEU A 189 -1.67 -18.08 -3.41
N ALA A 190 -1.87 -16.95 -2.75
CA ALA A 190 -0.93 -16.45 -1.75
C ALA A 190 -0.83 -17.34 -0.51
N LYS A 191 -1.91 -18.08 -0.19
CA LYS A 191 -1.94 -19.04 0.94
C LYS A 191 -1.36 -20.41 0.58
N ASP A 192 -1.45 -20.80 -0.70
CA ASP A 192 -1.00 -22.11 -1.16
C ASP A 192 -0.22 -22.00 -2.48
N SER A 193 1.10 -21.93 -2.36
CA SER A 193 2.02 -21.85 -3.50
C SER A 193 2.10 -23.14 -4.33
N SER A 194 1.60 -24.28 -3.83
CA SER A 194 1.63 -25.55 -4.57
C SER A 194 0.85 -25.50 -5.89
N GLN A 195 -0.13 -24.60 -5.98
CA GLN A 195 -0.97 -24.43 -7.17
C GLN A 195 -0.35 -23.52 -8.24
N TRP A 196 0.74 -22.81 -7.95
CA TRP A 196 1.29 -21.79 -8.84
C TRP A 196 1.72 -22.34 -10.19
N ALA A 197 2.37 -23.49 -10.21
CA ALA A 197 2.87 -24.08 -11.46
C ALA A 197 1.75 -24.51 -12.43
N SER A 198 0.56 -24.82 -11.91
CA SER A 198 -0.61 -25.21 -12.68
C SER A 198 -1.55 -24.06 -13.01
N GLU A 199 -1.42 -22.91 -12.34
CA GLU A 199 -2.30 -21.77 -12.52
C GLU A 199 -1.97 -21.01 -13.81
N GLN A 200 -2.92 -21.02 -14.76
CA GLN A 200 -2.71 -20.36 -16.06
C GLN A 200 -2.55 -18.86 -15.92
N GLY A 201 -3.28 -18.22 -15.00
CA GLY A 201 -3.19 -16.78 -14.78
C GLY A 201 -1.82 -16.31 -14.28
N ILE A 202 -1.07 -17.17 -13.59
CA ILE A 202 0.34 -16.87 -13.22
C ILE A 202 1.24 -16.91 -14.45
N LYS A 203 1.04 -17.89 -15.34
CA LYS A 203 1.78 -17.98 -16.61
C LYS A 203 1.48 -16.78 -17.51
N ASP A 204 0.20 -16.45 -17.67
CA ASP A 204 -0.25 -15.28 -18.43
C ASP A 204 0.39 -13.98 -17.87
N THR A 205 0.49 -13.88 -16.54
CA THR A 205 1.13 -12.73 -15.88
C THR A 205 2.62 -12.67 -16.22
N ALA A 206 3.32 -13.79 -16.12
CA ALA A 206 4.75 -13.85 -16.43
C ALA A 206 5.01 -13.47 -17.91
N GLU A 207 4.19 -13.97 -18.83
CA GLU A 207 4.26 -13.66 -20.25
C GLU A 207 3.98 -12.18 -20.53
N ALA A 208 2.99 -11.58 -19.87
CA ALA A 208 2.64 -10.17 -20.03
C ALA A 208 3.78 -9.24 -19.55
N ILE A 209 4.38 -9.53 -18.39
CA ILE A 209 5.50 -8.74 -17.87
C ILE A 209 6.77 -8.94 -18.73
N ALA A 210 7.05 -10.18 -19.14
CA ALA A 210 8.14 -10.47 -20.06
C ALA A 210 7.98 -9.75 -21.41
N TYR A 211 6.76 -9.66 -21.92
CA TYR A 211 6.45 -8.88 -23.13
C TYR A 211 6.77 -7.40 -22.94
N MET A 212 6.33 -6.77 -21.84
CA MET A 212 6.65 -5.37 -21.54
C MET A 212 8.16 -5.13 -21.47
N ALA A 213 8.89 -6.04 -20.81
CA ALA A 213 10.34 -5.96 -20.69
C ALA A 213 11.02 -6.11 -22.06
N ALA A 214 10.63 -7.10 -22.86
CA ALA A 214 11.17 -7.34 -24.20
C ALA A 214 10.91 -6.17 -25.16
N LYS A 215 9.78 -5.50 -24.98
CA LYS A 215 9.43 -4.28 -25.72
C LYS A 215 10.18 -3.04 -25.22
N GLY A 216 10.88 -3.11 -24.08
CA GLY A 216 11.58 -1.97 -23.48
C GLY A 216 10.61 -0.86 -23.05
N TYR A 217 9.48 -1.24 -22.47
CA TYR A 217 8.50 -0.29 -21.92
C TYR A 217 8.85 0.16 -20.50
N PHE A 218 9.62 -0.65 -19.78
CA PHE A 218 10.10 -0.29 -18.46
C PHE A 218 11.27 0.71 -18.51
N ASP A 219 11.30 1.56 -17.49
CA ASP A 219 12.43 2.42 -17.22
C ASP A 219 13.73 1.59 -17.15
N PRO A 220 14.79 1.95 -17.91
CA PRO A 220 16.06 1.23 -17.86
C PRO A 220 16.75 1.30 -16.50
N ASN A 221 16.38 2.27 -15.65
CA ASN A 221 16.93 2.47 -14.30
C ASN A 221 16.07 1.87 -13.19
N ILE A 222 15.03 1.09 -13.52
CA ILE A 222 14.04 0.57 -12.58
C ILE A 222 14.67 -0.17 -11.39
N GLU A 223 15.80 -0.86 -11.58
CA GLU A 223 16.49 -1.59 -10.51
C GLU A 223 17.23 -0.67 -9.53
N SER A 224 17.61 0.51 -9.96
CA SER A 224 18.36 1.50 -9.17
C SER A 224 17.47 2.61 -8.61
N ASN A 225 16.23 2.74 -9.08
CA ASN A 225 15.30 3.73 -8.59
C ASN A 225 14.83 3.38 -7.17
N VAL A 226 15.40 4.06 -6.19
CA VAL A 226 14.97 3.95 -4.79
C VAL A 226 13.88 4.99 -4.52
N TYR A 227 12.85 4.61 -3.77
CA TYR A 227 11.79 5.55 -3.37
C TYR A 227 12.40 6.85 -2.76
N PRO A 228 12.04 8.05 -3.21
CA PRO A 228 10.98 8.39 -4.19
C PRO A 228 11.49 8.70 -5.61
N ALA A 229 12.59 8.14 -6.08
CA ALA A 229 13.24 8.53 -7.34
C ALA A 229 12.30 8.40 -8.56
N ALA A 230 11.59 7.28 -8.69
CA ALA A 230 10.68 7.06 -9.81
C ALA A 230 9.54 8.10 -9.87
N GLN A 231 9.04 8.54 -8.71
CA GLN A 231 8.04 9.60 -8.63
C GLN A 231 8.62 10.96 -9.06
N GLN A 232 9.83 11.25 -8.62
CA GLN A 232 10.53 12.49 -8.98
C GLN A 232 10.83 12.55 -10.47
N ASP A 233 11.24 11.44 -11.07
CA ASP A 233 11.48 11.35 -12.51
C ASP A 233 10.23 11.60 -13.32
N MET A 234 9.07 11.08 -12.88
CA MET A 234 7.79 11.35 -13.54
C MET A 234 7.38 12.82 -13.46
N VAL A 235 7.56 13.45 -12.30
CA VAL A 235 7.04 14.80 -12.03
C VAL A 235 8.04 15.89 -12.42
N ILE A 236 9.35 15.67 -12.24
CA ILE A 236 10.40 16.68 -12.39
C ILE A 236 11.03 16.61 -13.78
N SER A 237 11.40 15.40 -14.23
CA SER A 237 12.04 15.23 -15.53
C SER A 237 11.05 15.23 -16.70
N GLU A 238 9.76 15.02 -16.41
CA GLU A 238 8.68 14.94 -17.41
C GLU A 238 8.97 13.94 -18.53
N ASN A 239 9.83 12.95 -18.27
CA ASN A 239 10.26 11.96 -19.25
C ASN A 239 9.60 10.60 -19.09
N VAL A 240 8.86 10.39 -17.98
CA VAL A 240 8.15 9.15 -17.66
C VAL A 240 6.66 9.39 -17.71
N ALA A 241 5.94 8.59 -18.50
CA ALA A 241 4.51 8.78 -18.71
C ALA A 241 3.64 8.17 -17.61
N MET A 242 4.00 6.99 -17.10
CA MET A 242 3.17 6.26 -16.14
C MET A 242 4.01 5.65 -15.01
N TYR A 243 3.47 5.68 -13.80
CA TYR A 243 4.09 5.17 -12.58
C TYR A 243 3.08 4.35 -11.78
N ILE A 244 3.47 3.15 -11.34
CA ILE A 244 2.64 2.32 -10.48
C ILE A 244 3.14 2.38 -9.03
N ASN A 245 2.23 2.69 -8.12
CA ASN A 245 2.46 2.66 -6.68
C ASN A 245 1.13 2.53 -5.91
#